data_f879af3d9166edb09041635d63eceff1
#
_entry.id   f879af3d9166edb09041635d63eceff1
#
_cell.length_a   1.000
_cell.length_b   1.000
_cell.length_c   1.000
_cell.angle_alpha   90.00
_cell.angle_beta   90.00
_cell.angle_gamma   90.00
#
_symmetry.space_group_name_H-M   'P 1'
#
loop_
_entity.id
_entity.type
_entity.pdbx_description
1 polymer ?
#
loop_
_entity_poly.entity_id
_entity_poly.type
_entity_poly.pdbx_seq_one_letter_code
_entity_poly.pdbx_strand_id
1 'polypeptide(L)'
;LCGLAGEQGVPLDHLLPKLLESCLRAYGASGFDFAVMTPEGAQHADALKQLGFTAQLPLRVLQTPIRRDLLAQASFDSLTVHKLLEMRHIYQPGCITLPESAMNEIMTQLYRRGLTVVSNRRGYGLYYTSGDTLQFLELQADNDHCADRLLQAAREKTGAANARILLAENQALYLGAGRRCGYGMIAFLGRPFPVTDAYFRMLL
;
A
#
# COMPACT_ATOMS: atom_id res chain seq x y z
N LEU A 1 -6.80 8.17 -10.82
CA LEU A 1 -6.35 8.18 -12.22
C LEU A 1 -5.37 7.01 -12.41
N CYS A 2 -5.81 5.94 -13.04
CA CYS A 2 -4.96 4.81 -13.41
C CYS A 2 -4.72 4.86 -14.93
N GLY A 3 -3.57 5.35 -15.33
CA GLY A 3 -3.12 5.43 -16.73
C GLY A 3 -3.48 6.75 -17.41
N LEU A 4 -2.50 7.31 -18.09
CA LEU A 4 -2.63 8.47 -18.97
C LEU A 4 -2.20 8.04 -20.35
N ALA A 5 -3.07 8.29 -21.33
CA ALA A 5 -2.76 8.14 -22.74
C ALA A 5 -2.99 9.48 -23.45
N GLY A 6 -2.01 9.93 -24.22
CA GLY A 6 -2.09 11.11 -25.07
C GLY A 6 -2.19 10.71 -26.55
N GLU A 7 -2.65 11.63 -27.41
CA GLU A 7 -2.57 11.45 -28.86
C GLU A 7 -1.11 11.36 -29.30
N GLN A 8 -0.84 10.58 -30.35
CA GLN A 8 0.50 10.46 -30.93
C GLN A 8 1.05 11.85 -31.31
N GLY A 9 2.24 12.18 -30.77
CA GLY A 9 2.94 13.42 -31.06
C GLY A 9 2.77 14.56 -30.05
N VAL A 10 1.92 14.40 -29.02
CA VAL A 10 1.81 15.38 -27.94
C VAL A 10 2.64 14.91 -26.74
N PRO A 11 3.67 15.67 -26.30
CA PRO A 11 4.47 15.30 -25.13
C PRO A 11 3.59 15.24 -23.87
N LEU A 12 3.55 14.11 -23.20
CA LEU A 12 2.79 13.89 -21.94
C LEU A 12 3.20 14.88 -20.85
N ASP A 13 4.46 15.30 -20.86
CA ASP A 13 5.02 16.27 -19.89
C ASP A 13 4.32 17.63 -19.90
N HIS A 14 3.72 18.02 -21.02
CA HIS A 14 2.95 19.27 -21.14
C HIS A 14 1.47 19.11 -20.84
N LEU A 15 0.93 17.91 -21.07
CA LEU A 15 -0.50 17.62 -20.83
C LEU A 15 -0.78 17.27 -19.39
N LEU A 16 0.09 16.50 -18.76
CA LEU A 16 -0.08 15.99 -17.42
C LEU A 16 -0.34 17.11 -16.38
N PRO A 17 0.47 18.19 -16.31
CA PRO A 17 0.23 19.27 -15.36
C PRO A 17 -1.14 19.94 -15.55
N LYS A 18 -1.51 20.24 -16.79
CA LYS A 18 -2.81 20.88 -17.10
C LYS A 18 -3.98 20.00 -16.75
N LEU A 19 -3.89 18.70 -17.07
CA LEU A 19 -4.93 17.72 -16.73
C LEU A 19 -5.07 17.59 -15.20
N LEU A 20 -3.96 17.43 -14.49
CA LEU A 20 -3.97 17.33 -13.03
C LEU A 20 -4.53 18.59 -12.38
N GLU A 21 -4.12 19.77 -12.82
CA GLU A 21 -4.68 21.05 -12.32
C GLU A 21 -6.20 21.13 -12.52
N SER A 22 -6.68 20.72 -13.71
CA SER A 22 -8.10 20.68 -14.00
C SER A 22 -8.84 19.66 -13.11
N CYS A 23 -8.27 18.48 -12.92
CA CYS A 23 -8.84 17.46 -12.02
C CYS A 23 -8.87 17.93 -10.56
N LEU A 24 -7.77 18.51 -10.05
CA LEU A 24 -7.71 19.02 -8.67
C LEU A 24 -8.76 20.10 -8.42
N ARG A 25 -8.95 21.01 -9.39
CA ARG A 25 -9.97 22.05 -9.33
C ARG A 25 -11.39 21.44 -9.32
N ALA A 26 -11.67 20.48 -10.20
CA ALA A 26 -12.96 19.82 -10.28
C ALA A 26 -13.28 19.04 -9.00
N TYR A 27 -12.32 18.29 -8.46
CA TYR A 27 -12.50 17.53 -7.24
C TYR A 27 -12.66 18.43 -6.01
N GLY A 28 -11.89 19.53 -5.91
CA GLY A 28 -12.08 20.53 -4.86
C GLY A 28 -13.48 21.14 -4.90
N ALA A 29 -13.99 21.50 -6.09
CA ALA A 29 -15.34 21.98 -6.28
C ALA A 29 -16.42 20.93 -5.95
N SER A 30 -16.08 19.64 -6.05
CA SER A 30 -16.98 18.53 -5.69
C SER A 30 -16.90 18.14 -4.21
N GLY A 31 -16.13 18.86 -3.39
CA GLY A 31 -16.06 18.67 -1.95
C GLY A 31 -15.04 17.59 -1.49
N PHE A 32 -14.10 17.19 -2.34
CA PHE A 32 -12.98 16.35 -1.89
C PHE A 32 -11.97 17.18 -1.10
N ASP A 33 -11.49 16.64 0.01
CA ASP A 33 -10.58 17.34 0.93
C ASP A 33 -9.12 17.29 0.48
N PHE A 34 -8.71 16.25 -0.23
CA PHE A 34 -7.31 16.05 -0.66
C PHE A 34 -7.19 15.11 -1.85
N ALA A 35 -6.04 15.16 -2.50
CA ALA A 35 -5.60 14.20 -3.51
C ALA A 35 -4.25 13.59 -3.12
N VAL A 36 -4.06 12.29 -3.40
CA VAL A 36 -2.80 11.58 -3.19
C VAL A 36 -2.30 11.04 -4.51
N MET A 37 -1.01 11.22 -4.79
CA MET A 37 -0.35 10.65 -5.95
C MET A 37 0.98 9.99 -5.56
N THR A 38 1.31 8.91 -6.24
CA THR A 38 2.61 8.24 -6.13
C THR A 38 3.51 8.71 -7.27
N PRO A 39 4.61 9.43 -7.00
CA PRO A 39 5.52 9.87 -8.05
C PRO A 39 6.36 8.69 -8.57
N GLU A 40 6.54 8.60 -9.89
CA GLU A 40 7.36 7.58 -10.56
C GLU A 40 8.87 7.98 -10.66
N GLY A 41 9.32 8.91 -9.84
CA GLY A 41 10.69 9.36 -9.79
C GLY A 41 10.83 10.83 -9.41
N ALA A 42 12.05 11.33 -9.33
CA ALA A 42 12.33 12.68 -8.86
C ALA A 42 11.71 13.76 -9.76
N GLN A 43 11.81 13.62 -11.07
CA GLN A 43 11.26 14.57 -12.02
C GLN A 43 9.73 14.68 -11.91
N HIS A 44 9.03 13.53 -11.76
CA HIS A 44 7.59 13.51 -11.53
C HIS A 44 7.24 14.12 -10.17
N ALA A 45 8.02 13.83 -9.13
CA ALA A 45 7.82 14.44 -7.81
C ALA A 45 7.97 15.98 -7.84
N ASP A 46 8.92 16.51 -8.62
CA ASP A 46 9.09 17.95 -8.75
C ASP A 46 7.94 18.61 -9.53
N ALA A 47 7.42 17.96 -10.56
CA ALA A 47 6.21 18.41 -11.24
C ALA A 47 4.98 18.42 -10.30
N LEU A 48 4.82 17.40 -9.46
CA LEU A 48 3.74 17.36 -8.46
C LEU A 48 3.86 18.48 -7.41
N LYS A 49 5.08 18.83 -6.99
CA LYS A 49 5.30 19.98 -6.08
C LYS A 49 4.80 21.28 -6.67
N GLN A 50 5.01 21.52 -7.96
CA GLN A 50 4.51 22.71 -8.65
C GLN A 50 2.98 22.77 -8.69
N LEU A 51 2.30 21.62 -8.60
CA LEU A 51 0.85 21.48 -8.54
C LEU A 51 0.28 21.48 -7.10
N GLY A 52 1.11 21.80 -6.10
CA GLY A 52 0.68 21.93 -4.71
C GLY A 52 0.75 20.63 -3.89
N PHE A 53 1.36 19.57 -4.40
CA PHE A 53 1.64 18.38 -3.61
C PHE A 53 2.86 18.61 -2.71
N THR A 54 2.64 18.87 -1.43
CA THR A 54 3.68 19.40 -0.53
C THR A 54 4.19 18.42 0.52
N ALA A 55 3.38 17.45 0.94
CA ALA A 55 3.77 16.49 1.95
C ALA A 55 4.09 15.12 1.35
N GLN A 56 5.15 14.49 1.84
CA GLN A 56 5.48 13.10 1.51
C GLN A 56 4.88 12.17 2.54
N LEU A 57 4.18 11.14 2.04
CA LEU A 57 3.62 10.08 2.86
C LEU A 57 4.69 8.99 3.07
N PRO A 58 5.14 8.74 4.31
CA PRO A 58 6.24 7.82 4.57
C PRO A 58 5.80 6.36 4.61
N LEU A 59 6.73 5.49 4.20
CA LEU A 59 6.70 4.05 4.41
C LEU A 59 8.04 3.60 4.99
N ARG A 60 8.02 2.51 5.72
CA ARG A 60 9.19 1.75 6.10
C ARG A 60 9.28 0.46 5.28
N VAL A 61 10.36 0.29 4.55
CA VAL A 61 10.64 -0.92 3.76
C VAL A 61 11.63 -1.77 4.53
N LEU A 62 11.19 -2.94 4.91
CA LEU A 62 12.03 -3.93 5.59
C LEU A 62 12.42 -5.04 4.60
N GLN A 63 13.67 -5.45 4.64
CA GLN A 63 14.16 -6.68 4.02
C GLN A 63 14.73 -7.57 5.12
N THR A 64 14.22 -8.78 5.26
CA THR A 64 14.59 -9.67 6.34
C THR A 64 14.56 -11.13 5.89
N PRO A 65 15.51 -11.97 6.35
CA PRO A 65 15.36 -13.41 6.22
C PRO A 65 14.19 -13.88 7.08
N ILE A 66 13.44 -14.83 6.55
CA ILE A 66 12.36 -15.47 7.30
C ILE A 66 12.93 -16.70 8.00
N ARG A 67 12.69 -16.85 9.28
CA ARG A 67 13.06 -18.05 10.02
C ARG A 67 12.19 -19.23 9.60
N ARG A 68 12.77 -20.42 9.56
CA ARG A 68 12.04 -21.66 9.31
C ARG A 68 11.29 -22.10 10.56
N ASP A 69 10.02 -22.44 10.41
CA ASP A 69 9.22 -23.07 11.45
C ASP A 69 8.17 -23.98 10.83
N LEU A 70 8.44 -25.29 10.83
CA LEU A 70 7.55 -26.31 10.27
C LEU A 70 6.19 -26.39 10.99
N LEU A 71 6.07 -25.83 12.19
CA LEU A 71 4.83 -25.80 12.97
C LEU A 71 4.04 -24.51 12.76
N ALA A 72 4.55 -23.58 11.95
CA ALA A 72 3.82 -22.35 11.64
C ALA A 72 2.57 -22.67 10.84
N GLN A 73 1.40 -22.37 11.41
CA GLN A 73 0.12 -22.61 10.78
C GLN A 73 -0.56 -21.28 10.43
N ALA A 74 -1.07 -21.21 9.20
CA ALA A 74 -1.91 -20.11 8.73
C ALA A 74 -2.86 -20.64 7.64
N SER A 75 -3.92 -19.90 7.38
CA SER A 75 -4.81 -20.12 6.25
C SER A 75 -4.34 -19.32 5.04
N PHE A 76 -4.54 -19.86 3.84
CA PHE A 76 -4.18 -19.19 2.60
C PHE A 76 -5.38 -18.98 1.72
N ASP A 77 -5.51 -17.79 1.15
CA ASP A 77 -6.55 -17.39 0.20
C ASP A 77 -7.99 -17.64 0.68
N SER A 78 -8.19 -17.72 2.00
CA SER A 78 -9.49 -17.99 2.65
C SER A 78 -10.06 -16.77 3.39
N LEU A 79 -9.29 -15.68 3.48
CA LEU A 79 -9.74 -14.45 4.15
C LEU A 79 -10.76 -13.74 3.26
N THR A 80 -11.97 -13.53 3.78
CA THR A 80 -12.99 -12.76 3.07
C THR A 80 -12.62 -11.29 3.03
N VAL A 81 -13.09 -10.57 2.00
CA VAL A 81 -12.86 -9.12 1.87
C VAL A 81 -13.44 -8.36 3.08
N HIS A 82 -14.62 -8.75 3.53
CA HIS A 82 -15.21 -8.19 4.75
C HIS A 82 -14.26 -8.28 5.95
N LYS A 83 -13.72 -9.48 6.21
CA LYS A 83 -12.79 -9.71 7.33
C LYS A 83 -11.45 -8.99 7.13
N LEU A 84 -10.96 -8.90 5.90
CA LEU A 84 -9.76 -8.13 5.57
C LEU A 84 -9.95 -6.64 5.91
N LEU A 85 -11.07 -6.04 5.53
CA LEU A 85 -11.37 -4.64 5.84
C LEU A 85 -11.49 -4.40 7.34
N GLU A 86 -12.15 -5.31 8.06
CA GLU A 86 -12.25 -5.27 9.52
C GLU A 86 -10.87 -5.30 10.18
N MET A 87 -10.02 -6.26 9.81
CA MET A 87 -8.66 -6.40 10.34
C MET A 87 -7.79 -5.20 9.97
N ARG A 88 -7.93 -4.68 8.75
CA ARG A 88 -7.21 -3.49 8.30
C ARG A 88 -7.56 -2.28 9.14
N HIS A 89 -8.83 -2.10 9.46
CA HIS A 89 -9.28 -1.01 10.32
C HIS A 89 -8.74 -1.12 11.77
N ILE A 90 -8.66 -2.34 12.29
CA ILE A 90 -8.14 -2.61 13.65
C ILE A 90 -6.63 -2.37 13.74
N TYR A 91 -5.87 -2.91 12.79
CA TYR A 91 -4.40 -2.92 12.87
C TYR A 91 -3.74 -1.71 12.22
N GLN A 92 -4.46 -0.98 11.37
CA GLN A 92 -3.97 0.22 10.69
C GLN A 92 -5.00 1.35 10.80
N PRO A 93 -5.18 1.95 11.98
CA PRO A 93 -6.00 3.14 12.12
C PRO A 93 -5.44 4.27 11.23
N GLY A 94 -6.31 5.07 10.64
CA GLY A 94 -5.91 6.12 9.68
C GLY A 94 -5.69 5.64 8.25
N CYS A 95 -5.98 4.37 7.93
CA CYS A 95 -5.99 3.89 6.54
C CYS A 95 -7.25 4.38 5.79
N ILE A 96 -7.15 4.38 4.45
CA ILE A 96 -8.33 4.64 3.61
C ILE A 96 -9.37 3.54 3.83
N THR A 97 -10.58 3.94 4.18
CA THR A 97 -11.74 3.06 4.23
C THR A 97 -12.34 2.93 2.84
N LEU A 98 -12.35 1.73 2.30
CA LEU A 98 -12.94 1.42 1.01
C LEU A 98 -14.28 0.69 1.20
N PRO A 99 -15.28 0.94 0.33
CA PRO A 99 -16.44 0.07 0.23
C PRO A 99 -16.01 -1.36 -0.11
N GLU A 100 -16.74 -2.35 0.39
CA GLU A 100 -16.43 -3.77 0.15
C GLU A 100 -16.41 -4.10 -1.35
N SER A 101 -17.29 -3.50 -2.16
CA SER A 101 -17.31 -3.65 -3.61
C SER A 101 -16.00 -3.19 -4.27
N ALA A 102 -15.48 -2.03 -3.88
CA ALA A 102 -14.22 -1.51 -4.41
C ALA A 102 -13.03 -2.39 -3.97
N MET A 103 -13.00 -2.87 -2.74
CA MET A 103 -11.96 -3.79 -2.27
C MET A 103 -12.04 -5.14 -2.98
N ASN A 104 -13.22 -5.67 -3.27
CA ASN A 104 -13.40 -6.89 -4.05
C ASN A 104 -12.82 -6.75 -5.46
N GLU A 105 -13.02 -5.61 -6.11
CA GLU A 105 -12.43 -5.33 -7.42
C GLU A 105 -10.90 -5.29 -7.36
N ILE A 106 -10.34 -4.56 -6.39
CA ILE A 106 -8.90 -4.50 -6.14
C ILE A 106 -8.33 -5.90 -5.90
N MET A 107 -8.91 -6.68 -5.00
CA MET A 107 -8.45 -8.03 -4.69
C MET A 107 -8.52 -8.95 -5.91
N THR A 108 -9.57 -8.83 -6.72
CA THR A 108 -9.70 -9.59 -7.97
C THR A 108 -8.55 -9.29 -8.93
N GLN A 109 -8.18 -8.02 -9.09
CA GLN A 109 -7.06 -7.63 -9.94
C GLN A 109 -5.72 -8.12 -9.38
N LEU A 110 -5.51 -8.04 -8.07
CA LEU A 110 -4.30 -8.52 -7.40
C LEU A 110 -4.16 -10.05 -7.53
N TYR A 111 -5.24 -10.81 -7.33
CA TYR A 111 -5.25 -12.27 -7.53
C TYR A 111 -4.92 -12.66 -8.97
N ARG A 112 -5.43 -11.94 -9.96
CA ARG A 112 -5.06 -12.16 -11.39
C ARG A 112 -3.57 -11.96 -11.65
N ARG A 113 -2.88 -11.18 -10.82
CA ARG A 113 -1.42 -10.96 -10.88
C ARG A 113 -0.63 -11.94 -10.01
N GLY A 114 -1.28 -12.92 -9.39
CA GLY A 114 -0.63 -13.94 -8.56
C GLY A 114 -0.48 -13.59 -7.10
N LEU A 115 -1.31 -12.67 -6.58
CA LEU A 115 -1.33 -12.38 -5.15
C LEU A 115 -1.68 -13.65 -4.36
N THR A 116 -1.03 -13.83 -3.21
CA THR A 116 -1.41 -14.79 -2.18
C THR A 116 -1.74 -14.04 -0.89
N VAL A 117 -2.80 -14.47 -0.24
CA VAL A 117 -3.20 -13.98 1.08
C VAL A 117 -2.88 -15.04 2.12
N VAL A 118 -2.05 -14.71 3.11
CA VAL A 118 -1.83 -15.51 4.30
C VAL A 118 -2.55 -14.88 5.47
N SER A 119 -3.24 -15.67 6.30
CA SER A 119 -4.00 -15.13 7.43
C SER A 119 -4.12 -16.10 8.60
N ASN A 120 -4.32 -15.55 9.78
CA ASN A 120 -4.77 -16.26 10.97
C ASN A 120 -5.75 -15.37 11.76
N ARG A 121 -6.13 -15.76 12.97
CA ARG A 121 -7.06 -14.98 13.81
C ARG A 121 -6.51 -13.61 14.25
N ARG A 122 -5.19 -13.41 14.18
CA ARG A 122 -4.47 -12.26 14.76
C ARG A 122 -3.69 -11.45 13.73
N GLY A 123 -3.91 -11.69 12.43
CA GLY A 123 -3.22 -10.94 11.39
C GLY A 123 -3.43 -11.51 10.00
N TYR A 124 -2.95 -10.78 9.00
CA TYR A 124 -2.91 -11.19 7.60
C TYR A 124 -1.73 -10.57 6.87
N GLY A 125 -1.37 -11.18 5.75
CA GLY A 125 -0.38 -10.63 4.82
C GLY A 125 -0.84 -10.83 3.37
N LEU A 126 -0.59 -9.81 2.55
CA LEU A 126 -0.82 -9.80 1.12
C LEU A 126 0.53 -9.80 0.42
N TYR A 127 0.89 -10.85 -0.33
CA TYR A 127 2.22 -10.94 -0.91
C TYR A 127 2.24 -11.57 -2.31
N TYR A 128 3.31 -11.25 -3.04
CA TYR A 128 3.72 -11.93 -4.26
C TYR A 128 5.00 -12.73 -4.00
N THR A 129 5.18 -13.84 -4.69
CA THR A 129 6.43 -14.58 -4.69
C THR A 129 7.29 -14.14 -5.87
N SER A 130 8.55 -13.75 -5.60
CA SER A 130 9.51 -13.34 -6.61
C SER A 130 10.86 -14.02 -6.32
N GLY A 131 11.14 -15.13 -7.00
CA GLY A 131 12.30 -15.96 -6.71
C GLY A 131 12.30 -16.44 -5.26
N ASP A 132 13.38 -16.19 -4.55
CA ASP A 132 13.54 -16.54 -3.12
C ASP A 132 13.02 -15.46 -2.14
N THR A 133 12.23 -14.51 -2.62
CA THR A 133 11.74 -13.39 -1.82
C THR A 133 10.23 -13.24 -1.90
N LEU A 134 9.57 -13.14 -0.75
CA LEU A 134 8.18 -12.78 -0.60
C LEU A 134 8.04 -11.25 -0.56
N GLN A 135 7.33 -10.68 -1.52
CA GLN A 135 7.07 -9.24 -1.62
C GLN A 135 5.74 -8.91 -0.93
N PHE A 136 5.78 -8.61 0.36
CA PHE A 136 4.59 -8.22 1.11
C PHE A 136 4.16 -6.80 0.76
N LEU A 137 3.02 -6.67 0.11
CA LEU A 137 2.35 -5.39 -0.13
C LEU A 137 1.79 -4.82 1.17
N GLU A 138 1.27 -5.69 2.01
CA GLU A 138 0.69 -5.35 3.30
C GLU A 138 0.91 -6.52 4.26
N LEU A 139 1.29 -6.23 5.49
CA LEU A 139 1.39 -7.19 6.59
C LEU A 139 0.84 -6.50 7.84
N GLN A 140 -0.24 -7.06 8.37
CA GLN A 140 -0.95 -6.53 9.53
C GLN A 140 -1.10 -7.63 10.57
N ALA A 141 -0.75 -7.36 11.80
CA ALA A 141 -0.91 -8.30 12.88
C ALA A 141 -0.97 -7.58 14.22
N ASP A 142 -1.43 -8.28 15.21
CA ASP A 142 -1.58 -7.83 16.59
C ASP A 142 -0.22 -7.42 17.22
N ASN A 143 0.86 -8.14 16.86
CA ASN A 143 2.23 -7.87 17.29
C ASN A 143 3.25 -8.57 16.40
N ASP A 144 4.53 -8.29 16.60
CA ASP A 144 5.64 -8.84 15.82
C ASP A 144 5.68 -10.38 15.84
N HIS A 145 5.37 -11.03 16.95
CA HIS A 145 5.34 -12.49 17.03
C HIS A 145 4.24 -13.07 16.11
N CYS A 146 3.07 -12.45 16.08
CA CYS A 146 1.99 -12.87 15.18
C CYS A 146 2.35 -12.64 13.71
N ALA A 147 3.03 -11.54 13.40
CA ALA A 147 3.53 -11.25 12.06
C ALA A 147 4.61 -12.27 11.64
N ASP A 148 5.56 -12.59 12.53
CA ASP A 148 6.58 -13.63 12.27
C ASP A 148 5.95 -15.00 11.96
N ARG A 149 4.89 -15.39 12.65
CA ARG A 149 4.15 -16.64 12.37
C ARG A 149 3.56 -16.67 10.96
N LEU A 150 3.04 -15.53 10.48
CA LEU A 150 2.53 -15.41 9.11
C LEU A 150 3.66 -15.50 8.08
N LEU A 151 4.80 -14.85 8.33
CA LEU A 151 5.99 -14.93 7.48
C LEU A 151 6.51 -16.36 7.40
N GLN A 152 6.62 -17.06 8.52
CA GLN A 152 7.08 -18.45 8.61
C GLN A 152 6.13 -19.39 7.84
N ALA A 153 4.82 -19.26 8.03
CA ALA A 153 3.84 -20.05 7.29
C ALA A 153 3.92 -19.79 5.77
N ALA A 154 4.10 -18.54 5.35
CA ALA A 154 4.27 -18.19 3.95
C ALA A 154 5.58 -18.78 3.37
N ARG A 155 6.67 -18.78 4.14
CA ARG A 155 7.92 -19.46 3.78
C ARG A 155 7.71 -20.97 3.60
N GLU A 156 7.06 -21.64 4.53
CA GLU A 156 6.85 -23.10 4.45
C GLU A 156 5.98 -23.48 3.23
N LYS A 157 5.03 -22.62 2.86
CA LYS A 157 4.21 -22.81 1.64
C LYS A 157 5.01 -22.64 0.34
N THR A 158 5.93 -21.67 0.30
CA THR A 158 6.57 -21.21 -0.94
C THR A 158 8.02 -21.65 -1.11
N GLY A 159 8.71 -21.97 -0.01
CA GLY A 159 10.15 -22.20 0.04
C GLY A 159 11.01 -20.92 0.06
N ALA A 160 10.43 -19.74 -0.14
CA ALA A 160 11.17 -18.47 -0.18
C ALA A 160 11.77 -18.11 1.18
N ALA A 161 13.07 -17.86 1.23
CA ALA A 161 13.80 -17.63 2.47
C ALA A 161 13.79 -16.18 2.97
N ASN A 162 13.40 -15.23 2.11
CA ASN A 162 13.48 -13.81 2.38
C ASN A 162 12.12 -13.13 2.25
N ALA A 163 11.93 -12.03 2.97
CA ALA A 163 10.77 -11.15 2.80
C ALA A 163 11.22 -9.70 2.57
N ARG A 164 10.51 -9.02 1.67
CA ARG A 164 10.46 -7.56 1.56
C ARG A 164 9.08 -7.10 1.98
N ILE A 165 9.01 -6.30 3.04
CA ILE A 165 7.77 -5.93 3.70
C ILE A 165 7.60 -4.41 3.64
N LEU A 166 6.42 -3.95 3.24
CA LEU A 166 6.03 -2.55 3.30
C LEU A 166 5.19 -2.32 4.55
N LEU A 167 5.69 -1.48 5.46
CA LEU A 167 5.05 -1.14 6.72
C LEU A 167 4.69 0.35 6.71
N ALA A 168 3.52 0.70 7.24
CA ALA A 168 3.20 2.09 7.51
C ALA A 168 4.13 2.64 8.62
N GLU A 169 4.40 3.94 8.59
CA GLU A 169 5.27 4.58 9.59
C GLU A 169 4.67 4.49 11.01
N ASN A 170 3.37 4.61 11.12
CA ASN A 170 2.61 4.55 12.37
C ASN A 170 2.11 3.15 12.75
N GLN A 171 2.54 2.11 12.02
CA GLN A 171 2.13 0.73 12.29
C GLN A 171 2.79 0.20 13.57
N ALA A 172 2.03 -0.55 14.37
CA ALA A 172 2.51 -1.12 15.62
C ALA A 172 3.62 -2.18 15.45
N LEU A 173 3.75 -2.78 14.24
CA LEU A 173 4.78 -3.78 13.95
C LEU A 173 6.16 -3.12 13.77
N TYR A 174 7.15 -3.59 14.52
CA TYR A 174 8.53 -3.16 14.35
C TYR A 174 9.29 -4.04 13.35
N LEU A 175 9.37 -5.34 13.59
CA LEU A 175 10.04 -6.37 12.76
C LEU A 175 11.49 -6.04 12.35
N GLY A 176 12.03 -4.90 12.74
CA GLY A 176 13.35 -4.39 12.40
C GLY A 176 13.36 -2.94 11.95
N ALA A 177 14.54 -2.32 11.88
CA ALA A 177 14.69 -0.90 11.55
C ALA A 177 14.17 -0.53 10.15
N GLY A 178 14.52 -1.32 9.13
CA GLY A 178 14.15 -1.05 7.75
C GLY A 178 14.71 0.27 7.18
N ARG A 179 14.25 0.63 5.98
CA ARG A 179 14.57 1.89 5.33
C ARG A 179 13.30 2.72 5.14
N ARG A 180 13.33 3.95 5.63
CA ARG A 180 12.23 4.92 5.40
C ARG A 180 12.27 5.43 3.97
N CYS A 181 11.12 5.49 3.31
CA CYS A 181 10.96 6.08 1.98
C CYS A 181 9.59 6.73 1.84
N GLY A 182 9.47 7.70 0.94
CA GLY A 182 8.16 8.25 0.57
C GLY A 182 7.48 7.33 -0.46
N TYR A 183 6.18 7.09 -0.28
CA TYR A 183 5.39 6.33 -1.27
C TYR A 183 4.39 7.19 -2.02
N GLY A 184 4.09 8.37 -1.52
CA GLY A 184 3.11 9.26 -2.12
C GLY A 184 3.30 10.69 -1.68
N MET A 185 2.62 11.59 -2.37
CA MET A 185 2.55 13.01 -2.08
C MET A 185 1.08 13.42 -1.99
N ILE A 186 0.76 14.38 -1.12
CA ILE A 186 -0.59 14.86 -0.88
C ILE A 186 -0.72 16.34 -1.26
N ALA A 187 -1.82 16.68 -1.93
CA ALA A 187 -2.31 18.04 -2.12
C ALA A 187 -3.64 18.21 -1.39
N PHE A 188 -3.75 19.22 -0.54
CA PHE A 188 -5.00 19.56 0.14
C PHE A 188 -5.86 20.42 -0.78
N LEU A 189 -7.10 20.00 -1.00
CA LEU A 189 -8.11 20.71 -1.79
C LEU A 189 -9.06 21.50 -0.87
N GLY A 190 -9.18 21.04 0.37
CA GLY A 190 -9.92 21.69 1.46
C GLY A 190 -8.98 22.14 2.58
N ARG A 191 -9.46 22.08 3.81
CA ARG A 191 -8.67 22.45 4.99
C ARG A 191 -7.55 21.43 5.26
N PRO A 192 -6.28 21.87 5.37
CA PRO A 192 -5.18 20.96 5.70
C PRO A 192 -5.37 20.28 7.08
N PHE A 193 -4.93 19.03 7.19
CA PHE A 193 -4.91 18.26 8.42
C PHE A 193 -3.57 17.53 8.60
N PRO A 194 -3.19 17.10 9.82
CA PRO A 194 -1.98 16.34 10.06
C PRO A 194 -2.03 14.97 9.36
N VAL A 195 -0.97 14.61 8.63
CA VAL A 195 -0.87 13.33 7.89
C VAL A 195 0.05 12.31 8.57
N THR A 196 0.57 12.63 9.74
CA THR A 196 1.52 11.78 10.49
C THR A 196 0.97 10.38 10.79
N ASP A 197 -0.33 10.29 11.06
CA ASP A 197 -1.02 9.05 11.40
C ASP A 197 -1.86 8.51 10.25
N ALA A 198 -1.71 9.09 9.04
CA ALA A 198 -2.48 8.70 7.89
C ALA A 198 -1.73 7.68 7.02
N TYR A 199 -2.46 6.67 6.55
CA TYR A 199 -1.97 5.66 5.64
C TYR A 199 -2.85 5.59 4.40
N PHE A 200 -2.49 6.36 3.38
CA PHE A 200 -3.29 6.51 2.15
C PHE A 200 -2.83 5.60 1.02
N ARG A 201 -2.00 4.62 1.31
CA ARG A 201 -1.54 3.71 0.28
C ARG A 201 -2.67 2.82 -0.22
N MET A 202 -2.93 2.88 -1.51
CA MET A 202 -3.76 1.92 -2.22
C MET A 202 -2.93 0.65 -2.50
N LEU A 203 -3.60 -0.49 -2.58
CA LEU A 203 -2.95 -1.79 -2.83
C LEU A 203 -2.59 -2.01 -4.31
N LEU A 204 -3.09 -1.19 -5.21
CA LEU A 204 -2.82 -1.24 -6.64
C LEU A 204 -1.62 -0.39 -7.04
#